data_b85aea2492c2fb371770aeb58c45fb06
#
_entry.id   b85aea2492c2fb371770aeb58c45fb06
#
_cell.length_a   1.000
_cell.length_b   1.000
_cell.length_c   1.000
_cell.angle_alpha   90.00
_cell.angle_beta   90.00
_cell.angle_gamma   90.00
#
_symmetry.space_group_name_H-M   'P 1'
#
loop_
_entity.id
_entity.type
_entity.pdbx_description
1 polymer ?
#
loop_
_entity_poly.entity_id
_entity_poly.type
_entity_poly.pdbx_seq_one_letter_code
_entity_poly.pdbx_strand_id
1 'polypeptide(L)'
;TMYSHADNDWSTYFTWDADNRKDEMLTSYIFQPNFTWVKGAHTIMFGGQYRQEQNNIRELQQAMGEHDFGPEWTSQYDPNSDGAVAYTGDGFATMALGLSSYFSAQYNRGYFYFRQKEMGAYIQDTWKVTPRLTLNIGLRYDKWTPYSEKYNRLVNVNLDTIGSTFQVITPGSTTMESIGGLPPSLLDSWKLRGLTWATADSAGLPSSLLPADNNNFGPRLGFAYKL
;
A
#
# COMPACT_ATOMS: atom_id res chain seq x y z
N THR A 1 -22.61 12.02 8.98
CA THR A 1 -23.11 11.72 10.33
C THR A 1 -22.54 12.77 11.26
N MET A 2 -23.36 13.36 12.08
CA MET A 2 -22.96 14.37 13.05
C MET A 2 -23.09 13.75 14.45
N TYR A 3 -22.02 13.73 15.22
CA TYR A 3 -22.04 13.24 16.59
C TYR A 3 -21.21 14.16 17.48
N SER A 4 -21.59 14.21 18.74
CA SER A 4 -20.85 14.92 19.77
C SER A 4 -20.06 13.91 20.57
N HIS A 5 -18.81 14.23 20.86
CA HIS A 5 -17.96 13.48 21.77
C HIS A 5 -17.67 14.36 22.98
N ALA A 6 -18.01 13.89 24.15
CA ALA A 6 -17.70 14.57 25.41
C ALA A 6 -16.61 13.77 26.12
N ASP A 7 -15.41 14.30 26.13
CA ASP A 7 -14.37 13.81 27.02
C ASP A 7 -14.59 14.30 28.44
N ASN A 8 -13.93 13.69 29.42
CA ASN A 8 -14.03 14.00 30.85
C ASN A 8 -13.68 15.47 31.22
N ASP A 9 -13.30 16.26 30.23
CA ASP A 9 -12.88 17.67 30.40
C ASP A 9 -13.96 18.71 30.15
N TRP A 10 -15.23 18.31 30.14
CA TRP A 10 -16.37 19.23 29.93
C TRP A 10 -16.35 19.98 28.58
N SER A 11 -15.38 19.68 27.70
CA SER A 11 -15.30 20.21 26.35
C SER A 11 -16.18 19.38 25.41
N THR A 12 -17.06 20.05 24.70
CA THR A 12 -17.91 19.39 23.71
C THR A 12 -17.26 19.54 22.32
N TYR A 13 -16.97 18.42 21.70
CA TYR A 13 -16.52 18.36 20.30
C TYR A 13 -17.69 17.97 19.42
N PHE A 14 -17.82 18.64 18.31
CA PHE A 14 -18.70 18.23 17.22
C PHE A 14 -17.88 17.83 16.03
N THR A 15 -18.11 16.64 15.52
CA THR A 15 -17.49 16.16 14.29
C THR A 15 -18.57 15.98 13.23
N TRP A 16 -18.34 16.61 12.11
CA TRP A 16 -19.08 16.32 10.89
C TRP A 16 -18.25 15.36 10.06
N ASP A 17 -18.55 14.08 10.17
CA ASP A 17 -17.81 13.01 9.53
C ASP A 17 -18.37 12.69 8.14
N ALA A 18 -17.46 12.42 7.26
CA ALA A 18 -17.74 11.96 5.92
C ALA A 18 -17.84 10.43 5.85
N ASP A 19 -18.67 9.98 4.93
CA ASP A 19 -18.84 8.56 4.64
C ASP A 19 -17.56 7.97 4.01
N ASN A 20 -17.05 6.89 4.60
CA ASN A 20 -15.93 6.14 4.08
C ASN A 20 -16.45 5.14 3.04
N ARG A 21 -16.12 5.39 1.77
CA ARG A 21 -16.48 4.50 0.66
C ARG A 21 -15.27 3.74 0.16
N LYS A 22 -15.42 2.45 0.06
CA LYS A 22 -14.43 1.57 -0.56
C LYS A 22 -15.08 0.76 -1.66
N ASP A 23 -14.62 0.95 -2.88
CA ASP A 23 -14.92 0.10 -4.03
C ASP A 23 -13.66 -0.68 -4.37
N GLU A 24 -13.68 -1.98 -4.29
CA GLU A 24 -12.53 -2.83 -4.59
C GLU A 24 -12.93 -3.98 -5.49
N MET A 25 -12.19 -4.18 -6.56
CA MET A 25 -12.33 -5.31 -7.47
C MET A 25 -10.99 -6.02 -7.59
N LEU A 26 -10.91 -7.21 -7.02
CA LEU A 26 -9.76 -8.10 -7.15
C LEU A 26 -10.04 -9.17 -8.21
N THR A 27 -9.19 -9.22 -9.24
CA THR A 27 -9.27 -10.21 -10.31
C THR A 27 -7.94 -10.93 -10.43
N SER A 28 -7.98 -12.27 -10.42
CA SER A 28 -6.80 -13.11 -10.61
C SER A 28 -6.97 -13.99 -11.84
N TYR A 29 -5.99 -13.94 -12.74
CA TYR A 29 -5.86 -14.88 -13.86
C TYR A 29 -4.76 -15.87 -13.52
N ILE A 30 -5.11 -17.15 -13.48
CA ILE A 30 -4.19 -18.22 -13.07
C ILE A 30 -4.07 -19.23 -14.21
N PHE A 31 -2.84 -19.55 -14.59
CA PHE A 31 -2.50 -20.62 -15.49
C PHE A 31 -1.52 -21.56 -14.82
N GLN A 32 -1.89 -22.86 -14.68
CA GLN A 32 -1.13 -23.86 -13.91
C GLN A 32 -1.01 -25.18 -14.67
N PRO A 33 -0.13 -25.29 -15.67
CA PRO A 33 0.13 -26.56 -16.33
C PRO A 33 0.95 -27.49 -15.42
N ASN A 34 0.53 -28.77 -15.38
CA ASN A 34 1.23 -29.83 -14.68
C ASN A 34 1.34 -31.05 -15.58
N PHE A 35 2.53 -31.63 -15.65
CA PHE A 35 2.85 -32.78 -16.47
C PHE A 35 3.47 -33.87 -15.61
N THR A 36 3.11 -35.12 -15.93
CA THR A 36 3.71 -36.30 -15.31
C THR A 36 4.28 -37.18 -16.40
N TRP A 37 5.54 -37.53 -16.27
CA TRP A 37 6.24 -38.42 -17.19
C TRP A 37 6.78 -39.63 -16.43
N VAL A 38 6.34 -40.82 -16.83
CA VAL A 38 6.76 -42.08 -16.22
C VAL A 38 7.72 -42.82 -17.16
N LYS A 39 8.93 -43.10 -16.70
CA LYS A 39 9.95 -43.82 -17.46
C LYS A 39 10.74 -44.77 -16.53
N GLY A 40 10.49 -46.07 -16.68
CA GLY A 40 11.15 -47.09 -15.86
C GLY A 40 10.89 -46.89 -14.37
N ALA A 41 11.96 -46.68 -13.59
CA ALA A 41 11.89 -46.46 -12.13
C ALA A 41 11.59 -44.99 -11.74
N HIS A 42 11.46 -44.09 -12.70
CA HIS A 42 11.25 -42.66 -12.46
C HIS A 42 9.83 -42.25 -12.75
N THR A 43 9.29 -41.41 -11.87
CA THR A 43 8.05 -40.65 -12.10
C THR A 43 8.38 -39.18 -11.93
N ILE A 44 8.57 -38.49 -13.05
CA ILE A 44 8.97 -37.09 -13.11
C ILE A 44 7.71 -36.24 -13.24
N MET A 45 7.49 -35.35 -12.30
CA MET A 45 6.45 -34.32 -12.37
C MET A 45 7.12 -32.97 -12.56
N PHE A 46 6.62 -32.20 -13.51
CA PHE A 46 7.07 -30.83 -13.72
C PHE A 46 5.89 -29.93 -14.11
N GLY A 47 6.01 -28.68 -13.80
CA GLY A 47 4.95 -27.75 -14.08
C GLY A 47 5.33 -26.32 -13.75
N GLY A 48 4.38 -25.46 -13.91
CA GLY A 48 4.55 -24.07 -13.60
C GLY A 48 3.24 -23.43 -13.16
N GLN A 49 3.38 -22.22 -12.67
CA GLN A 49 2.27 -21.36 -12.35
C GLN A 49 2.57 -19.96 -12.87
N TYR A 50 1.60 -19.37 -13.50
CA TYR A 50 1.57 -17.95 -13.79
C TYR A 50 0.27 -17.38 -13.23
N ARG A 51 0.38 -16.40 -12.34
CA ARG A 51 -0.76 -15.67 -11.80
C ARG A 51 -0.56 -14.19 -12.06
N GLN A 52 -1.55 -13.56 -12.66
CA GLN A 52 -1.62 -12.11 -12.77
C GLN A 52 -2.75 -11.62 -11.88
N GLU A 53 -2.39 -10.81 -10.92
CA GLU A 53 -3.34 -10.16 -10.01
C GLU A 53 -3.58 -8.71 -10.43
N GLN A 54 -4.85 -8.35 -10.45
CA GLN A 54 -5.32 -7.00 -10.72
C GLN A 54 -6.22 -6.57 -9.57
N ASN A 55 -5.79 -5.57 -8.83
CA ASN A 55 -6.61 -4.94 -7.80
C ASN A 55 -6.95 -3.51 -8.26
N ASN A 56 -8.22 -3.28 -8.53
CA ASN A 56 -8.76 -1.97 -8.85
C ASN A 56 -9.46 -1.46 -7.60
N ILE A 57 -8.89 -0.47 -6.95
CA ILE A 57 -9.39 0.04 -5.68
C ILE A 57 -9.62 1.55 -5.75
N ARG A 58 -10.76 1.97 -5.23
CA ARG A 58 -11.05 3.36 -4.90
C ARG A 58 -11.49 3.39 -3.44
N GLU A 59 -10.71 4.04 -2.62
CA GLU A 59 -11.02 4.27 -1.23
C GLU A 59 -11.16 5.77 -1.02
N LEU A 60 -12.31 6.17 -0.53
CA LEU A 60 -12.65 7.55 -0.24
C LEU A 60 -12.90 7.64 1.26
N GLN A 61 -11.87 8.05 1.99
CA GLN A 61 -12.01 8.45 3.38
C GLN A 61 -12.31 9.94 3.41
N GLN A 62 -13.27 10.34 4.22
CA GLN A 62 -13.60 11.76 4.37
C GLN A 62 -13.87 12.46 3.02
N ALA A 63 -14.61 11.78 2.14
CA ALA A 63 -14.85 12.23 0.77
C ALA A 63 -15.53 13.61 0.68
N MET A 64 -16.28 13.97 1.71
CA MET A 64 -16.98 15.25 1.82
C MET A 64 -16.27 16.24 2.77
N GLY A 65 -15.13 15.82 3.33
CA GLY A 65 -14.42 16.53 4.38
C GLY A 65 -14.95 16.19 5.77
N GLU A 66 -14.04 16.10 6.71
CA GLU A 66 -14.29 15.99 8.14
C GLU A 66 -13.95 17.32 8.79
N HIS A 67 -14.85 17.86 9.55
CA HIS A 67 -14.67 19.08 10.31
C HIS A 67 -14.86 18.79 11.79
N ASP A 68 -13.84 19.08 12.57
CA ASP A 68 -13.93 19.06 14.02
C ASP A 68 -14.08 20.46 14.55
N PHE A 69 -14.96 20.61 15.53
CA PHE A 69 -15.24 21.86 16.19
C PHE A 69 -15.00 21.68 17.69
N GLY A 70 -13.85 22.08 18.14
CA GLY A 70 -13.50 22.11 19.56
C GLY A 70 -13.87 23.43 20.21
N PRO A 71 -13.70 23.55 21.53
CA PRO A 71 -14.04 24.74 22.27
C PRO A 71 -13.06 25.91 22.07
N GLU A 72 -11.93 25.71 21.41
CA GLU A 72 -10.77 26.62 21.38
C GLU A 72 -11.14 28.05 20.94
N TRP A 73 -12.00 28.16 19.92
CA TRP A 73 -12.37 29.44 19.33
C TRP A 73 -13.42 30.23 20.15
N THR A 74 -14.05 29.58 21.10
CA THR A 74 -15.05 30.19 22.01
C THR A 74 -14.61 30.18 23.46
N SER A 75 -13.43 29.64 23.74
CA SER A 75 -12.82 29.63 25.05
C SER A 75 -12.37 31.03 25.47
N GLN A 76 -12.35 31.26 26.77
CA GLN A 76 -11.71 32.46 27.34
C GLN A 76 -10.19 32.35 27.10
N TYR A 77 -9.59 33.43 26.63
CA TYR A 77 -8.14 33.50 26.45
C TYR A 77 -7.44 33.84 27.75
N ASP A 78 -6.39 33.09 28.09
CA ASP A 78 -5.51 33.40 29.23
C ASP A 78 -4.17 33.97 28.69
N PRO A 79 -3.92 35.27 28.91
CA PRO A 79 -2.70 35.90 28.43
C PRO A 79 -1.43 35.42 29.13
N ASN A 80 -1.53 34.73 30.28
CA ASN A 80 -0.37 34.23 31.01
C ASN A 80 0.14 32.91 30.47
N SER A 81 -0.75 32.07 29.96
CA SER A 81 -0.42 30.77 29.35
C SER A 81 -0.41 30.82 27.82
N ASP A 82 -0.77 31.96 27.20
CA ASP A 82 -0.97 32.12 25.77
C ASP A 82 -1.89 31.02 25.17
N GLY A 83 -3.00 30.77 25.87
CA GLY A 83 -3.88 29.69 25.52
C GLY A 83 -5.32 29.85 26.01
N ALA A 84 -6.09 28.79 25.81
CA ALA A 84 -7.48 28.74 26.29
C ALA A 84 -7.52 28.40 27.78
N VAL A 85 -8.41 29.09 28.50
CA VAL A 85 -8.73 28.74 29.90
C VAL A 85 -9.46 27.40 29.89
N ALA A 86 -8.97 26.43 30.68
CA ALA A 86 -9.59 25.13 30.82
C ALA A 86 -11.06 25.21 31.21
N TYR A 87 -11.88 24.32 30.70
CA TYR A 87 -13.31 24.22 30.95
C TYR A 87 -14.14 25.46 30.52
N THR A 88 -13.63 26.26 29.63
CA THR A 88 -14.35 27.32 28.93
C THR A 88 -14.47 27.03 27.43
N GLY A 89 -15.46 27.66 26.79
CA GLY A 89 -15.75 27.44 25.40
C GLY A 89 -16.70 26.25 25.14
N ASP A 90 -17.23 26.22 23.94
CA ASP A 90 -18.20 25.18 23.53
C ASP A 90 -18.04 24.88 22.04
N GLY A 91 -17.91 23.60 21.67
CA GLY A 91 -17.73 23.17 20.28
C GLY A 91 -18.93 23.46 19.38
N PHE A 92 -20.16 23.45 19.92
CA PHE A 92 -21.33 23.82 19.15
C PHE A 92 -21.36 25.32 18.83
N ALA A 93 -20.94 26.15 19.78
CA ALA A 93 -20.81 27.59 19.55
C ALA A 93 -19.72 27.86 18.47
N THR A 94 -18.59 27.12 18.52
CA THR A 94 -17.54 27.18 17.51
C THR A 94 -18.06 26.74 16.13
N MET A 95 -18.87 25.67 16.07
CA MET A 95 -19.53 25.24 14.85
C MET A 95 -20.50 26.30 14.29
N ALA A 96 -21.30 26.93 15.17
CA ALA A 96 -22.23 27.97 14.76
C ALA A 96 -21.54 29.22 14.20
N LEU A 97 -20.28 29.47 14.61
CA LEU A 97 -19.43 30.52 14.07
C LEU A 97 -18.74 30.10 12.76
N GLY A 98 -18.81 28.82 12.37
CA GLY A 98 -18.14 28.28 11.20
C GLY A 98 -16.62 28.17 11.35
N LEU A 99 -16.09 28.14 12.56
CA LEU A 99 -14.65 28.07 12.87
C LEU A 99 -14.23 26.64 13.18
N SER A 100 -13.81 25.90 12.17
CA SER A 100 -13.31 24.54 12.36
C SER A 100 -11.94 24.54 13.05
N SER A 101 -11.81 23.72 14.10
CA SER A 101 -10.55 23.48 14.80
C SER A 101 -9.63 22.54 14.00
N TYR A 102 -10.23 21.63 13.25
CA TYR A 102 -9.54 20.71 12.36
C TYR A 102 -10.38 20.46 11.12
N PHE A 103 -9.70 20.35 9.98
CA PHE A 103 -10.29 19.94 8.71
C PHE A 103 -9.43 18.89 8.04
N SER A 104 -10.05 17.81 7.65
CA SER A 104 -9.42 16.76 6.84
C SER A 104 -10.31 16.37 5.68
N ALA A 105 -9.71 16.21 4.52
CA ALA A 105 -10.38 15.70 3.33
C ALA A 105 -9.42 14.90 2.48
N GLN A 106 -9.86 13.74 2.01
CA GLN A 106 -9.10 12.98 1.04
C GLN A 106 -9.32 13.54 -0.36
N TYR A 107 -8.23 13.86 -1.04
CA TYR A 107 -8.30 14.27 -2.43
C TYR A 107 -8.67 13.07 -3.32
N ASN A 108 -9.87 13.10 -3.90
CA ASN A 108 -10.36 12.02 -4.75
C ASN A 108 -9.58 11.95 -6.06
N ARG A 109 -8.89 10.85 -6.31
CA ARG A 109 -8.08 10.61 -7.52
C ARG A 109 -8.65 9.53 -8.41
N GLY A 110 -9.86 9.05 -8.15
CA GLY A 110 -10.45 7.91 -8.84
C GLY A 110 -9.84 6.57 -8.41
N TYR A 111 -9.90 5.59 -9.29
CA TYR A 111 -9.38 4.25 -8.99
C TYR A 111 -7.87 4.18 -9.13
N PHE A 112 -7.23 3.45 -8.22
CA PHE A 112 -5.90 2.90 -8.38
C PHE A 112 -5.99 1.50 -8.99
N TYR A 113 -5.08 1.19 -9.89
CA TYR A 113 -5.07 -0.05 -10.65
C TYR A 113 -3.78 -0.81 -10.37
N PHE A 114 -3.75 -1.50 -9.24
CA PHE A 114 -2.58 -2.27 -8.83
C PHE A 114 -2.44 -3.54 -9.66
N ARG A 115 -1.21 -3.89 -10.00
CA ARG A 115 -0.85 -5.06 -10.79
C ARG A 115 0.33 -5.77 -10.16
N GLN A 116 0.21 -7.10 -10.04
CA GLN A 116 1.26 -7.97 -9.58
C GLN A 116 1.28 -9.24 -10.44
N LYS A 117 2.46 -9.82 -10.62
CA LYS A 117 2.65 -11.10 -11.30
C LYS A 117 3.37 -12.05 -10.35
N GLU A 118 2.88 -13.27 -10.32
CA GLU A 118 3.48 -14.39 -9.62
C GLU A 118 3.81 -15.46 -10.66
N MET A 119 5.03 -15.94 -10.63
CA MET A 119 5.52 -16.99 -11.52
C MET A 119 6.20 -18.05 -10.69
N GLY A 120 5.92 -19.32 -10.99
CA GLY A 120 6.57 -20.44 -10.35
C GLY A 120 6.82 -21.55 -11.36
N ALA A 121 7.90 -22.28 -11.17
CA ALA A 121 8.18 -23.50 -11.91
C ALA A 121 8.72 -24.55 -10.95
N TYR A 122 8.42 -25.82 -11.21
CA TYR A 122 8.94 -26.91 -10.41
C TYR A 122 9.23 -28.14 -11.26
N ILE A 123 10.16 -28.93 -10.78
CA ILE A 123 10.41 -30.29 -11.23
C ILE A 123 10.61 -31.17 -10.00
N GLN A 124 10.04 -32.38 -10.03
CA GLN A 124 10.17 -33.36 -8.97
C GLN A 124 10.27 -34.75 -9.59
N ASP A 125 11.21 -35.59 -9.10
CA ASP A 125 11.32 -36.98 -9.46
C ASP A 125 11.04 -37.88 -8.25
N THR A 126 10.17 -38.83 -8.42
CA THR A 126 9.98 -39.96 -7.52
C THR A 126 10.69 -41.17 -8.12
N TRP A 127 11.90 -41.44 -7.63
CA TRP A 127 12.79 -42.49 -8.15
C TRP A 127 12.77 -43.72 -7.26
N LYS A 128 12.29 -44.83 -7.79
CA LYS A 128 12.36 -46.17 -7.16
C LYS A 128 13.76 -46.77 -7.38
N VAL A 129 14.72 -46.41 -6.52
CA VAL A 129 16.12 -46.81 -6.62
C VAL A 129 16.27 -48.36 -6.50
N THR A 130 15.48 -48.93 -5.57
CA THR A 130 15.36 -50.39 -5.39
C THR A 130 13.89 -50.73 -5.06
N PRO A 131 13.50 -52.03 -5.00
CA PRO A 131 12.15 -52.42 -4.54
C PRO A 131 11.80 -51.95 -3.11
N ARG A 132 12.83 -51.60 -2.32
CA ARG A 132 12.67 -51.14 -0.93
C ARG A 132 12.99 -49.68 -0.71
N LEU A 133 13.68 -48.99 -1.65
CA LEU A 133 14.10 -47.60 -1.49
C LEU A 133 13.51 -46.72 -2.59
N THR A 134 12.78 -45.73 -2.18
CA THR A 134 12.28 -44.66 -3.07
C THR A 134 12.86 -43.33 -2.61
N LEU A 135 13.39 -42.55 -3.54
CA LEU A 135 13.83 -41.17 -3.35
C LEU A 135 12.84 -40.22 -3.98
N ASN A 136 12.58 -39.11 -3.30
CA ASN A 136 11.83 -37.97 -3.85
C ASN A 136 12.78 -36.77 -3.88
N ILE A 137 13.07 -36.26 -5.07
CA ILE A 137 14.00 -35.15 -5.30
C ILE A 137 13.26 -34.09 -6.08
N GLY A 138 13.28 -32.86 -5.64
CA GLY A 138 12.58 -31.79 -6.32
C GLY A 138 13.24 -30.45 -6.14
N LEU A 139 12.94 -29.55 -7.07
CA LEU A 139 13.29 -28.15 -7.00
C LEU A 139 12.09 -27.31 -7.44
N ARG A 140 11.82 -26.27 -6.70
CA ARG A 140 10.83 -25.25 -7.02
C ARG A 140 11.53 -23.88 -7.07
N TYR A 141 11.12 -23.05 -7.98
CA TYR A 141 11.48 -21.64 -8.08
C TYR A 141 10.21 -20.81 -8.08
N ASP A 142 10.17 -19.75 -7.28
CA ASP A 142 9.05 -18.82 -7.22
C ASP A 142 9.56 -17.39 -7.38
N LYS A 143 8.79 -16.56 -8.07
CA LYS A 143 9.06 -15.15 -8.26
C LYS A 143 7.78 -14.34 -8.15
N TRP A 144 7.78 -13.35 -7.27
CA TRP A 144 6.76 -12.31 -7.19
C TRP A 144 7.33 -10.99 -7.67
N THR A 145 6.59 -10.32 -8.55
CA THR A 145 6.95 -8.93 -8.87
C THR A 145 6.42 -8.00 -7.78
N PRO A 146 7.11 -6.91 -7.46
CA PRO A 146 6.49 -5.85 -6.67
C PRO A 146 5.20 -5.36 -7.33
N TYR A 147 4.31 -4.79 -6.52
CA TYR A 147 3.14 -4.10 -7.06
C TYR A 147 3.56 -2.92 -7.92
N SER A 148 2.87 -2.76 -9.02
CA SER A 148 2.94 -1.59 -9.88
C SER A 148 1.54 -0.99 -10.04
N GLU A 149 1.42 0.29 -10.31
CA GLU A 149 0.15 0.94 -10.64
C GLU A 149 0.14 1.26 -12.13
N LYS A 150 -0.96 0.92 -12.80
CA LYS A 150 -1.10 0.99 -14.27
C LYS A 150 -0.75 2.36 -14.88
N TYR A 151 -1.00 3.43 -14.14
CA TYR A 151 -0.77 4.80 -14.58
C TYR A 151 0.38 5.49 -13.82
N ASN A 152 1.25 4.69 -13.18
CA ASN A 152 2.42 5.16 -12.44
C ASN A 152 2.09 6.15 -11.30
N ARG A 153 0.98 5.95 -10.61
CA ARG A 153 0.53 6.82 -9.51
C ARG A 153 1.00 6.39 -8.13
N LEU A 154 1.77 5.30 -8.05
CA LEU A 154 2.50 4.96 -6.82
C LEU A 154 3.72 5.85 -6.70
N VAL A 155 4.05 6.17 -5.46
CA VAL A 155 5.30 6.85 -5.12
C VAL A 155 5.96 6.12 -3.96
N ASN A 156 7.25 6.29 -3.81
CA ASN A 156 8.00 5.80 -2.66
C ASN A 156 8.88 6.93 -2.11
N VAL A 157 9.40 6.74 -0.91
CA VAL A 157 10.36 7.66 -0.29
C VAL A 157 11.76 7.16 -0.54
N ASN A 158 12.67 8.05 -0.89
CA ASN A 158 14.09 7.74 -0.99
C ASN A 158 14.69 7.65 0.41
N LEU A 159 14.93 6.43 0.87
CA LEU A 159 15.46 6.18 2.21
C LEU A 159 16.91 6.67 2.37
N ASP A 160 17.69 6.73 1.29
CA ASP A 160 19.08 7.18 1.31
C ASP A 160 19.23 8.69 1.57
N THR A 161 18.14 9.44 1.38
CA THR A 161 18.12 10.90 1.62
C THR A 161 17.51 11.29 2.96
N ILE A 162 17.01 10.34 3.74
CA ILE A 162 16.42 10.59 5.07
C ILE A 162 17.49 11.23 5.98
N GLY A 163 17.11 12.35 6.62
CA GLY A 163 17.99 13.11 7.50
C GLY A 163 18.68 14.31 6.84
N SER A 164 18.69 14.38 5.49
CA SER A 164 19.16 15.54 4.74
C SER A 164 18.05 16.22 3.94
N THR A 165 17.28 15.43 3.19
CA THR A 165 16.19 15.93 2.32
C THR A 165 15.10 14.88 2.26
N PHE A 166 13.85 15.30 2.39
CA PHE A 166 12.73 14.39 2.15
C PHE A 166 12.45 14.31 0.65
N GLN A 167 12.87 13.20 0.04
CA GLN A 167 12.72 13.01 -1.40
C GLN A 167 11.70 11.91 -1.71
N VAL A 168 10.74 12.23 -2.55
CA VAL A 168 9.76 11.28 -3.09
C VAL A 168 10.21 10.79 -4.46
N ILE A 169 10.09 9.50 -4.71
CA ILE A 169 10.45 8.86 -5.99
C ILE A 169 9.18 8.44 -6.72
N THR A 170 9.10 8.81 -7.98
CA THR A 170 8.03 8.45 -8.92
C THR A 170 8.47 7.33 -9.87
N PRO A 171 7.56 6.48 -10.38
CA PRO A 171 7.91 5.32 -11.20
C PRO A 171 8.50 5.68 -12.56
N GLY A 172 9.52 4.96 -12.99
CA GLY A 172 10.17 5.11 -14.29
C GLY A 172 10.60 6.54 -14.55
N SER A 173 10.18 7.12 -15.67
CA SER A 173 10.40 8.51 -16.05
C SER A 173 9.21 9.43 -15.73
N THR A 174 8.17 8.94 -15.05
CA THR A 174 6.98 9.72 -14.67
C THR A 174 7.37 10.82 -13.70
N THR A 175 7.02 12.06 -13.98
CA THR A 175 7.29 13.18 -13.05
C THR A 175 6.14 13.38 -12.08
N MET A 176 6.40 14.02 -10.93
CA MET A 176 5.36 14.30 -9.94
C MET A 176 4.24 15.18 -10.53
N GLU A 177 4.59 16.10 -11.40
CA GLU A 177 3.66 16.98 -12.10
C GLU A 177 2.77 16.23 -13.10
N SER A 178 3.24 15.11 -13.64
CA SER A 178 2.49 14.25 -14.58
C SER A 178 1.60 13.21 -13.89
N ILE A 179 1.78 12.99 -12.60
CA ILE A 179 0.86 12.18 -11.81
C ILE A 179 -0.49 12.91 -11.73
N GLY A 180 -1.48 12.42 -12.47
CA GLY A 180 -2.78 13.08 -12.59
C GLY A 180 -3.47 13.30 -11.25
N GLY A 181 -4.15 14.45 -11.14
CA GLY A 181 -5.01 14.78 -10.02
C GLY A 181 -4.37 15.57 -8.89
N LEU A 182 -3.10 15.97 -8.98
CA LEU A 182 -2.47 16.88 -8.03
C LEU A 182 -2.51 18.32 -8.56
N PRO A 183 -3.16 19.27 -7.87
CA PRO A 183 -3.13 20.66 -8.29
C PRO A 183 -1.72 21.25 -8.18
N PRO A 184 -1.28 22.09 -9.12
CA PRO A 184 0.05 22.71 -9.09
C PRO A 184 0.32 23.47 -7.79
N SER A 185 -0.69 24.17 -7.24
CA SER A 185 -0.57 24.90 -5.98
C SER A 185 -0.21 24.00 -4.80
N LEU A 186 -0.67 22.74 -4.80
CA LEU A 186 -0.31 21.78 -3.78
C LEU A 186 1.16 21.36 -3.91
N LEU A 187 1.61 21.08 -5.13
CA LEU A 187 3.01 20.76 -5.40
C LEU A 187 3.95 21.90 -5.00
N ASP A 188 3.58 23.13 -5.31
CA ASP A 188 4.36 24.32 -4.93
C ASP A 188 4.43 24.49 -3.41
N SER A 189 3.30 24.24 -2.72
CA SER A 189 3.29 24.28 -1.23
C SER A 189 4.19 23.22 -0.61
N TRP A 190 4.29 22.05 -1.22
CA TRP A 190 5.19 20.99 -0.77
C TRP A 190 6.66 21.34 -1.01
N LYS A 191 6.99 21.93 -2.18
CA LYS A 191 8.33 22.44 -2.47
C LYS A 191 8.78 23.47 -1.44
N LEU A 192 7.89 24.42 -1.10
CA LEU A 192 8.17 25.44 -0.07
C LEU A 192 8.46 24.84 1.32
N ARG A 193 7.92 23.64 1.60
CA ARG A 193 8.16 22.91 2.85
C ARG A 193 9.37 21.97 2.77
N GLY A 194 10.16 22.02 1.71
CA GLY A 194 11.37 21.25 1.54
C GLY A 194 11.18 19.83 0.97
N LEU A 195 9.98 19.48 0.49
CA LEU A 195 9.81 18.25 -0.27
C LEU A 195 10.51 18.39 -1.63
N THR A 196 11.25 17.34 -1.97
CA THR A 196 11.86 17.18 -3.30
C THR A 196 11.34 15.89 -3.93
N TRP A 197 11.50 15.76 -5.23
CA TRP A 197 11.18 14.52 -5.92
C TRP A 197 12.13 14.23 -7.07
N ALA A 198 12.25 12.95 -7.38
CA ALA A 198 13.03 12.43 -8.48
C ALA A 198 12.26 11.31 -9.17
N THR A 199 12.64 10.98 -10.39
CA THR A 199 12.11 9.79 -11.05
C THR A 199 12.96 8.57 -10.68
N ALA A 200 12.38 7.37 -10.73
CA ALA A 200 13.11 6.13 -10.48
C ALA A 200 14.30 5.99 -11.45
N ASP A 201 14.11 6.36 -12.71
CA ASP A 201 15.18 6.34 -13.72
C ASP A 201 16.36 7.24 -13.33
N SER A 202 16.09 8.44 -12.82
CA SER A 202 17.13 9.37 -12.36
C SER A 202 17.81 8.93 -11.05
N ALA A 203 17.10 8.18 -10.22
CA ALA A 203 17.59 7.66 -8.94
C ALA A 203 18.26 6.27 -9.07
N GLY A 204 18.31 5.68 -10.27
CA GLY A 204 18.86 4.35 -10.49
C GLY A 204 18.03 3.21 -9.88
N LEU A 205 16.74 3.47 -9.65
CA LEU A 205 15.80 2.51 -9.09
C LEU A 205 14.97 1.83 -10.19
N PRO A 206 14.49 0.60 -9.96
CA PRO A 206 13.55 -0.03 -10.88
C PRO A 206 12.23 0.76 -10.98
N SER A 207 11.57 0.71 -12.13
CA SER A 207 10.28 1.39 -12.34
C SER A 207 9.17 0.94 -11.39
N SER A 208 9.31 -0.23 -10.78
CA SER A 208 8.44 -0.73 -9.71
C SER A 208 8.70 -0.09 -8.35
N LEU A 209 9.69 0.80 -8.22
CA LEU A 209 10.13 1.48 -7.00
C LEU A 209 10.75 0.56 -5.93
N LEU A 210 10.58 -0.74 -6.07
CA LEU A 210 11.14 -1.77 -5.20
C LEU A 210 11.86 -2.82 -6.04
N PRO A 211 13.05 -3.28 -5.64
CA PRO A 211 13.74 -4.36 -6.32
C PRO A 211 12.91 -5.65 -6.22
N ALA A 212 12.91 -6.42 -7.31
CA ALA A 212 12.30 -7.74 -7.29
C ALA A 212 13.24 -8.74 -6.62
N ASP A 213 12.68 -9.61 -5.78
CA ASP A 213 13.39 -10.76 -5.25
C ASP A 213 13.41 -11.89 -6.29
N ASN A 214 14.60 -12.39 -6.62
CA ASN A 214 14.82 -13.38 -7.68
C ASN A 214 15.52 -14.65 -7.17
N ASN A 215 15.70 -14.86 -5.87
CA ASN A 215 16.49 -15.95 -5.31
C ASN A 215 15.69 -17.02 -4.59
N ASN A 216 14.38 -17.10 -4.85
CA ASN A 216 13.45 -17.99 -4.14
C ASN A 216 13.49 -19.42 -4.69
N PHE A 217 14.53 -20.16 -4.36
CA PHE A 217 14.68 -21.58 -4.70
C PHE A 217 14.28 -22.45 -3.50
N GLY A 218 13.39 -23.42 -3.74
CA GLY A 218 12.93 -24.38 -2.76
C GLY A 218 13.35 -25.82 -3.11
N PRO A 219 14.55 -26.28 -2.73
CA PRO A 219 14.94 -27.68 -2.91
C PRO A 219 14.13 -28.58 -1.95
N ARG A 220 13.80 -29.79 -2.42
CA ARG A 220 13.09 -30.82 -1.66
C ARG A 220 13.80 -32.15 -1.79
N LEU A 221 14.03 -32.82 -0.67
CA LEU A 221 14.60 -34.14 -0.62
C LEU A 221 13.82 -34.98 0.37
N GLY A 222 13.43 -36.18 -0.03
CA GLY A 222 12.77 -37.15 0.82
C GLY A 222 13.15 -38.57 0.44
N PHE A 223 13.02 -39.52 1.36
CA PHE A 223 13.17 -40.91 1.06
C PHE A 223 12.15 -41.76 1.83
N ALA A 224 11.79 -42.90 1.25
CA ALA A 224 10.98 -43.92 1.89
C ALA A 224 11.72 -45.28 1.77
N TYR A 225 11.84 -46.00 2.90
CA TYR A 225 12.45 -47.30 2.93
C TYR A 225 11.46 -48.35 3.51
N LYS A 226 11.25 -49.42 2.77
CA LYS A 226 10.39 -50.53 3.22
C LYS A 226 11.24 -51.54 3.98
N LEU A 227 10.94 -51.73 5.25
CA LEU A 227 11.54 -52.75 6.13
C LEU A 227 11.12 -54.16 5.73
#